data_e097447f91724bdf9cc49e39d1739e41
#
_entry.id   e097447f91724bdf9cc49e39d1739e41
#
_cell.length_a   1.000
_cell.length_b   1.000
_cell.length_c   1.000
_cell.angle_alpha   90.00
_cell.angle_beta   90.00
_cell.angle_gamma   90.00
#
_symmetry.space_group_name_H-M   'P 1'
#
loop_
_entity.id
_entity.type
_entity.pdbx_description
1 polymer ?
#
loop_
_entity_poly.entity_id
_entity_poly.type
_entity_poly.pdbx_seq_one_letter_code
_entity_poly.pdbx_strand_id
1 'polypeptide(L)'
;MYSLLQNWIELAKQENNNSAEYLEGLLTLKSLLNTYKQPTKTTLMANYPNPFNPETWIPYHLGHDAKVSVHIYDTTGRRVRMLNIGFQTVGYYTDRDTAAYWDGKTEAGESVASGTYFYQLQAGDFLETKKMVILK
;
A
#
# COMPACT_ATOMS: atom_id res chain seq x y z
N MET A 1 14.54 15.99 8.84
CA MET A 1 13.29 15.83 9.61
C MET A 1 13.43 14.92 10.80
N TYR A 2 13.92 13.71 10.64
CA TYR A 2 14.12 12.81 11.76
C TYR A 2 15.09 13.36 12.80
N SER A 3 16.19 13.96 12.35
CA SER A 3 17.16 14.53 13.29
C SER A 3 16.57 15.67 14.12
N LEU A 4 15.65 16.46 13.55
CA LEU A 4 14.95 17.52 14.27
C LEU A 4 14.07 16.95 15.39
N LEU A 5 13.33 15.89 15.10
CA LEU A 5 12.50 15.21 16.10
C LEU A 5 13.36 14.56 17.19
N GLN A 6 14.47 13.95 16.82
CA GLN A 6 15.41 13.36 17.78
C GLN A 6 16.00 14.42 18.69
N ASN A 7 16.42 15.57 18.14
CA ASN A 7 16.91 16.69 18.93
C ASN A 7 15.87 17.21 19.91
N TRP A 8 14.62 17.28 19.48
CA TRP A 8 13.52 17.69 20.36
C TRP A 8 13.33 16.74 21.52
N ILE A 9 13.37 15.44 21.25
CA ILE A 9 13.24 14.40 22.27
C ILE A 9 14.39 14.49 23.27
N GLU A 10 15.62 14.68 22.79
CA GLU A 10 16.80 14.84 23.62
C GLU A 10 16.68 16.04 24.55
N LEU A 11 16.29 17.20 24.00
CA LEU A 11 16.09 18.40 24.80
C LEU A 11 15.03 18.21 25.89
N ALA A 12 13.92 17.57 25.53
CA ALA A 12 12.85 17.29 26.48
C ALA A 12 13.31 16.38 27.62
N LYS A 13 14.17 15.40 27.32
CA LYS A 13 14.76 14.52 28.34
C LYS A 13 15.77 15.24 29.22
N GLN A 14 16.64 16.06 28.63
CA GLN A 14 17.69 16.77 29.36
C GLN A 14 17.11 17.78 30.33
N GLU A 15 16.07 18.48 29.95
CA GLU A 15 15.44 19.47 30.79
C GLU A 15 14.55 18.88 31.85
N ASN A 16 14.31 17.57 31.78
CA ASN A 16 13.40 16.84 32.67
C ASN A 16 12.06 17.58 32.83
N ASN A 17 11.57 18.08 31.72
CA ASN A 17 10.40 18.94 31.69
C ASN A 17 9.16 18.13 31.31
N ASN A 18 8.28 17.95 32.29
CA ASN A 18 7.03 17.23 32.14
C ASN A 18 5.86 18.16 31.88
N SER A 19 6.12 19.39 31.42
CA SER A 19 5.03 20.34 31.13
C SER A 19 4.19 19.86 29.96
N ALA A 20 2.90 20.18 29.99
CA ALA A 20 1.97 19.87 28.92
C ALA A 20 2.42 20.52 27.59
N GLU A 21 3.07 21.68 27.65
CA GLU A 21 3.56 22.39 26.47
C GLU A 21 4.59 21.57 25.70
N TYR A 22 5.52 20.89 26.39
CA TYR A 22 6.52 20.04 25.76
C TYR A 22 5.88 18.81 25.12
N LEU A 23 4.92 18.21 25.80
CA LEU A 23 4.20 17.05 25.27
C LEU A 23 3.40 17.41 24.03
N GLU A 24 2.73 18.56 24.04
CA GLU A 24 1.99 19.06 22.88
C GLU A 24 2.94 19.32 21.71
N GLY A 25 4.10 19.92 21.97
CA GLY A 25 5.11 20.17 20.95
C GLY A 25 5.60 18.88 20.30
N LEU A 26 5.87 17.85 21.10
CA LEU A 26 6.26 16.53 20.59
C LEU A 26 5.18 15.88 19.74
N LEU A 27 3.94 15.95 20.18
CA LEU A 27 2.81 15.39 19.42
C LEU A 27 2.63 16.14 18.09
N THR A 28 2.78 17.47 18.10
CA THR A 28 2.70 18.26 16.87
C THR A 28 3.82 17.91 15.90
N LEU A 29 5.06 17.75 16.38
CA LEU A 29 6.18 17.35 15.54
C LEU A 29 5.98 15.96 14.94
N LYS A 30 5.49 15.02 15.73
CA LYS A 30 5.17 13.67 15.23
C LYS A 30 4.10 13.69 14.14
N SER A 31 3.07 14.50 14.34
CA SER A 31 2.00 14.67 13.37
C SER A 31 2.53 15.26 12.05
N LEU A 32 3.36 16.28 12.11
CA LEU A 32 4.01 16.88 10.95
C LEU A 32 4.90 15.88 10.22
N LEU A 33 5.70 15.09 10.95
CA LEU A 33 6.55 14.05 10.36
C LEU A 33 5.72 12.98 9.65
N ASN A 34 4.62 12.55 10.24
CA ASN A 34 3.74 11.57 9.62
C ASN A 34 3.14 12.12 8.32
N THR A 35 2.76 13.40 8.31
CA THR A 35 2.26 14.08 7.11
C THR A 35 3.32 14.10 6.02
N TYR A 36 4.56 14.43 6.35
CA TYR A 36 5.67 14.44 5.40
C TYR A 36 6.05 13.05 4.89
N LYS A 37 5.80 12.00 5.67
CA LYS A 37 6.09 10.62 5.29
C LYS A 37 5.01 9.97 4.46
N GLN A 38 3.85 10.59 4.35
CA GLN A 38 2.76 10.03 3.58
C GLN A 38 3.01 10.25 2.08
N PRO A 39 2.59 9.30 1.22
CA PRO A 39 2.73 9.50 -0.21
C PRO A 39 1.89 10.68 -0.67
N THR A 40 2.40 11.41 -1.67
CA THR A 40 1.70 12.55 -2.24
C THR A 40 0.89 12.18 -3.47
N LYS A 41 1.12 10.99 -4.02
CA LYS A 41 0.35 10.51 -5.18
C LYS A 41 0.11 9.01 -5.06
N THR A 42 -0.98 8.56 -5.68
CA THR A 42 -1.31 7.15 -5.80
C THR A 42 -0.44 6.50 -6.87
N THR A 43 0.10 5.32 -6.57
CA THR A 43 1.02 4.61 -7.46
C THR A 43 0.78 3.12 -7.34
N LEU A 44 0.71 2.43 -8.47
CA LEU A 44 0.71 0.97 -8.52
C LEU A 44 2.13 0.48 -8.73
N MET A 45 2.55 -0.51 -7.95
CA MET A 45 3.91 -1.03 -7.97
C MET A 45 3.94 -2.45 -8.51
N ALA A 46 5.14 -2.95 -8.81
CA ALA A 46 5.31 -4.32 -9.28
C ALA A 46 4.90 -5.33 -8.21
N ASN A 47 4.14 -6.33 -8.61
CA ASN A 47 3.78 -7.44 -7.72
C ASN A 47 5.02 -8.24 -7.33
N TYR A 48 4.99 -8.87 -6.17
CA TYR A 48 6.08 -9.73 -5.71
C TYR A 48 5.51 -10.98 -5.02
N PRO A 49 6.13 -12.14 -5.25
CA PRO A 49 7.13 -12.43 -6.27
C PRO A 49 6.55 -12.34 -7.69
N ASN A 50 7.42 -12.15 -8.67
CA ASN A 50 7.08 -12.16 -10.09
C ASN A 50 8.25 -12.72 -10.89
N PRO A 51 8.17 -13.91 -11.53
CA PRO A 51 6.97 -14.77 -11.57
C PRO A 51 6.55 -15.28 -10.20
N PHE A 52 5.28 -15.65 -10.08
CA PHE A 52 4.74 -16.12 -8.82
C PHE A 52 4.10 -17.52 -8.95
N ASN A 53 3.97 -18.22 -7.82
CA ASN A 53 3.32 -19.53 -7.73
C ASN A 53 3.12 -19.91 -6.26
N PRO A 54 1.89 -20.09 -5.77
CA PRO A 54 0.62 -19.74 -6.44
C PRO A 54 0.17 -18.30 -6.14
N GLU A 55 0.84 -17.62 -5.22
CA GLU A 55 0.37 -16.36 -4.64
C GLU A 55 1.32 -15.22 -4.90
N THR A 56 0.77 -14.02 -4.88
CA THR A 56 1.55 -12.79 -5.05
C THR A 56 0.93 -11.65 -4.26
N TRP A 57 1.75 -10.66 -3.93
CA TRP A 57 1.33 -9.43 -3.29
C TRP A 57 1.48 -8.27 -4.26
N ILE A 58 0.48 -7.42 -4.28
CA ILE A 58 0.39 -6.27 -5.18
C ILE A 58 0.50 -5.01 -4.33
N PRO A 59 1.69 -4.38 -4.29
CA PRO A 59 1.88 -3.18 -3.47
C PRO A 59 1.40 -1.93 -4.18
N TYR A 60 0.99 -0.95 -3.40
CA TYR A 60 0.55 0.34 -3.93
C TYR A 60 0.72 1.43 -2.88
N HIS A 61 0.71 2.67 -3.34
CA HIS A 61 0.66 3.86 -2.49
C HIS A 61 -0.64 4.59 -2.75
N LEU A 62 -1.25 5.13 -1.71
CA LEU A 62 -2.42 6.02 -1.84
C LEU A 62 -2.01 7.43 -1.43
N GLY A 63 -2.17 8.37 -2.37
CA GLY A 63 -1.93 9.78 -2.11
C GLY A 63 -3.12 10.50 -1.49
N HIS A 64 -4.26 9.82 -1.36
CA HIS A 64 -5.48 10.30 -0.74
C HIS A 64 -6.32 9.13 -0.27
N ASP A 65 -7.25 9.37 0.63
CA ASP A 65 -8.19 8.35 1.06
C ASP A 65 -9.08 7.95 -0.12
N ALA A 66 -9.28 6.65 -0.30
CA ALA A 66 -10.03 6.15 -1.45
C ALA A 66 -10.59 4.75 -1.19
N LYS A 67 -11.63 4.42 -1.92
CA LYS A 67 -12.10 3.05 -2.03
C LYS A 67 -11.22 2.33 -3.04
N VAL A 68 -10.66 1.19 -2.65
CA VAL A 68 -9.63 0.48 -3.41
C VAL A 68 -10.13 -0.88 -3.85
N SER A 69 -9.89 -1.20 -5.12
CA SER A 69 -10.10 -2.54 -5.67
C SER A 69 -8.99 -2.88 -6.65
N VAL A 70 -8.70 -4.17 -6.78
CA VAL A 70 -7.75 -4.67 -7.77
C VAL A 70 -8.49 -5.66 -8.66
N HIS A 71 -8.42 -5.43 -9.96
CA HIS A 71 -9.06 -6.28 -10.96
C HIS A 71 -7.99 -7.05 -11.71
N ILE A 72 -8.17 -8.35 -11.85
CA ILE A 72 -7.19 -9.23 -12.50
C ILE A 72 -7.81 -9.79 -13.77
N TYR A 73 -7.08 -9.62 -14.87
CA TYR A 73 -7.52 -9.99 -16.21
C TYR A 73 -6.56 -10.99 -16.84
N ASP A 74 -7.08 -11.86 -17.69
CA ASP A 74 -6.25 -12.69 -18.56
C ASP A 74 -5.87 -11.93 -19.83
N THR A 75 -5.13 -12.58 -20.73
CA THR A 75 -4.65 -11.94 -21.97
C THR A 75 -5.75 -11.64 -22.98
N THR A 76 -6.95 -12.20 -22.80
CA THR A 76 -8.10 -11.89 -23.64
C THR A 76 -8.88 -10.68 -23.13
N GLY A 77 -8.49 -10.12 -21.98
CA GLY A 77 -9.19 -9.02 -21.34
C GLY A 77 -10.36 -9.44 -20.47
N ARG A 78 -10.54 -10.76 -20.26
CA ARG A 78 -11.58 -11.26 -19.37
C ARG A 78 -11.13 -11.13 -17.92
N ARG A 79 -12.00 -10.57 -17.07
CA ARG A 79 -11.70 -10.46 -15.64
C ARG A 79 -11.82 -11.82 -14.98
N VAL A 80 -10.74 -12.29 -14.34
CA VAL A 80 -10.71 -13.57 -13.64
C VAL A 80 -10.92 -13.44 -12.15
N ARG A 81 -10.60 -12.28 -11.58
CA ARG A 81 -10.77 -12.01 -10.14
C ARG A 81 -10.91 -10.53 -9.87
N MET A 82 -11.69 -10.19 -8.87
CA MET A 82 -11.71 -8.85 -8.28
C MET A 82 -11.39 -8.97 -6.79
N LEU A 83 -10.37 -8.22 -6.37
CA LEU A 83 -10.02 -8.09 -4.95
C LEU A 83 -10.65 -6.79 -4.44
N ASN A 84 -11.71 -6.92 -3.65
CA ASN A 84 -12.37 -5.77 -3.06
C ASN A 84 -11.72 -5.45 -1.72
N ILE A 85 -10.81 -4.48 -1.72
CA ILE A 85 -10.08 -4.09 -0.52
C ILE A 85 -10.93 -3.17 0.35
N GLY A 86 -11.73 -2.31 -0.28
CA GLY A 86 -12.59 -1.37 0.43
C GLY A 86 -11.92 -0.03 0.67
N PHE A 87 -12.49 0.74 1.59
CA PHE A 87 -11.97 2.08 1.90
C PHE A 87 -10.63 1.97 2.62
N GLN A 88 -9.64 2.73 2.13
CA GLN A 88 -8.30 2.81 2.69
C GLN A 88 -7.89 4.27 2.83
N THR A 89 -7.14 4.57 3.87
CA THR A 89 -6.60 5.91 4.09
C THR A 89 -5.30 6.11 3.33
N VAL A 90 -4.91 7.38 3.13
CA VAL A 90 -3.62 7.74 2.55
C VAL A 90 -2.49 6.97 3.26
N GLY A 91 -1.58 6.37 2.49
CA GLY A 91 -0.50 5.58 3.09
C GLY A 91 0.22 4.69 2.09
N TYR A 92 1.19 3.94 2.64
CA TYR A 92 1.99 2.95 1.91
C TYR A 92 1.44 1.55 2.22
N TYR A 93 1.07 0.83 1.18
CA TYR A 93 0.51 -0.52 1.28
C TYR A 93 1.45 -1.48 0.54
N THR A 94 2.65 -1.67 1.09
CA THR A 94 3.74 -2.36 0.41
C THR A 94 4.18 -3.65 1.07
N ASP A 95 3.93 -3.81 2.37
CA ASP A 95 4.26 -5.03 3.09
C ASP A 95 3.22 -6.11 2.85
N ARG A 96 3.58 -7.37 3.13
CA ARG A 96 2.66 -8.50 2.97
C ARG A 96 1.37 -8.34 3.80
N ASP A 97 1.46 -7.64 4.92
CA ASP A 97 0.31 -7.40 5.79
C ASP A 97 -0.64 -6.34 5.22
N THR A 98 -0.17 -5.48 4.33
CA THR A 98 -0.93 -4.32 3.85
C THR A 98 -1.16 -4.32 2.34
N ALA A 99 -0.29 -4.94 1.56
CA ALA A 99 -0.44 -5.05 0.11
C ALA A 99 -1.67 -5.89 -0.25
N ALA A 100 -2.20 -5.68 -1.44
CA ALA A 100 -3.26 -6.52 -1.95
C ALA A 100 -2.73 -7.92 -2.18
N TYR A 101 -3.46 -8.92 -1.73
CA TYR A 101 -3.06 -10.31 -1.80
C TYR A 101 -3.93 -11.06 -2.81
N TRP A 102 -3.29 -11.81 -3.72
CA TRP A 102 -3.99 -12.70 -4.63
C TRP A 102 -3.47 -14.13 -4.50
N ASP A 103 -4.38 -15.05 -4.31
CA ASP A 103 -4.09 -16.47 -4.12
C ASP A 103 -3.94 -17.25 -5.44
N GLY A 104 -4.02 -16.57 -6.59
CA GLY A 104 -3.93 -17.22 -7.89
C GLY A 104 -5.18 -17.94 -8.32
N LYS A 105 -6.32 -17.64 -7.70
CA LYS A 105 -7.59 -18.30 -8.00
C LYS A 105 -8.60 -17.34 -8.60
N THR A 106 -9.50 -17.89 -9.40
CA THR A 106 -10.66 -17.16 -9.95
C THR A 106 -11.69 -16.88 -8.86
N GLU A 107 -12.74 -16.14 -9.22
CA GLU A 107 -13.88 -15.92 -8.31
C GLU A 107 -14.53 -17.22 -7.86
N ALA A 108 -14.51 -18.26 -8.70
CA ALA A 108 -15.07 -19.56 -8.39
C ALA A 108 -14.14 -20.43 -7.52
N GLY A 109 -12.95 -19.92 -7.18
CA GLY A 109 -11.98 -20.66 -6.36
C GLY A 109 -11.10 -21.63 -7.13
N GLU A 110 -11.10 -21.57 -8.46
CA GLU A 110 -10.29 -22.43 -9.31
C GLU A 110 -8.93 -21.80 -9.55
N SER A 111 -7.85 -22.59 -9.48
CA SER A 111 -6.51 -22.13 -9.78
C SER A 111 -6.40 -21.70 -11.24
N VAL A 112 -5.78 -20.53 -11.48
CA VAL A 112 -5.55 -20.08 -12.84
C VAL A 112 -4.38 -20.82 -13.47
N ALA A 113 -4.36 -20.88 -14.81
CA ALA A 113 -3.28 -21.51 -15.57
C ALA A 113 -2.01 -20.64 -15.51
N SER A 114 -0.85 -21.28 -15.71
CA SER A 114 0.40 -20.55 -15.94
C SER A 114 0.25 -19.62 -17.13
N GLY A 115 0.85 -18.47 -17.06
CA GLY A 115 0.80 -17.48 -18.14
C GLY A 115 0.86 -16.06 -17.65
N THR A 116 0.48 -15.15 -18.55
CA THR A 116 0.50 -13.71 -18.30
C THR A 116 -0.90 -13.24 -17.88
N TYR A 117 -0.92 -12.39 -16.87
CA TYR A 117 -2.12 -11.73 -16.37
C TYR A 117 -1.85 -10.25 -16.20
N PHE A 118 -2.92 -9.49 -16.14
CA PHE A 118 -2.85 -8.04 -15.90
C PHE A 118 -3.61 -7.73 -14.63
N TYR A 119 -3.04 -6.85 -13.82
CA TYR A 119 -3.72 -6.38 -12.62
C TYR A 119 -3.88 -4.87 -12.68
N GLN A 120 -5.07 -4.41 -12.34
CA GLN A 120 -5.46 -3.01 -12.43
C GLN A 120 -5.89 -2.52 -11.06
N LEU A 121 -5.22 -1.48 -10.58
CA LEU A 121 -5.60 -0.81 -9.34
C LEU A 121 -6.61 0.27 -9.66
N GLN A 122 -7.73 0.25 -8.97
CA GLN A 122 -8.72 1.32 -8.98
C GLN A 122 -8.80 1.91 -7.58
N ALA A 123 -8.51 3.21 -7.47
CA ALA A 123 -8.53 3.94 -6.21
C ALA A 123 -9.13 5.32 -6.46
N GLY A 124 -10.43 5.46 -6.17
CA GLY A 124 -11.17 6.66 -6.57
C GLY A 124 -11.13 6.81 -8.10
N ASP A 125 -10.62 7.93 -8.58
CA ASP A 125 -10.48 8.21 -10.01
C ASP A 125 -9.17 7.66 -10.60
N PHE A 126 -8.27 7.14 -9.76
CA PHE A 126 -6.99 6.58 -10.22
C PHE A 126 -7.19 5.19 -10.81
N LEU A 127 -6.54 4.96 -11.94
CA LEU A 127 -6.59 3.67 -12.64
C LEU A 127 -5.23 3.42 -13.29
N GLU A 128 -4.58 2.32 -12.92
CA GLU A 128 -3.31 1.90 -13.53
C GLU A 128 -3.28 0.39 -13.65
N THR A 129 -2.69 -0.10 -14.75
CA THR A 129 -2.62 -1.53 -15.05
C THR A 129 -1.17 -1.95 -15.25
N LYS A 130 -0.80 -3.10 -14.69
CA LYS A 130 0.53 -3.69 -14.86
C LYS A 130 0.39 -5.18 -15.21
N LYS A 131 1.48 -5.73 -15.71
CA LYS A 131 1.57 -7.14 -16.12
C LYS A 131 2.24 -7.97 -15.03
N MET A 132 1.81 -9.20 -14.89
CA MET A 132 2.43 -10.20 -14.01
C MET A 132 2.42 -11.57 -14.66
N VAL A 133 3.29 -12.46 -14.20
CA VAL A 133 3.45 -13.81 -14.74
C VAL A 133 3.32 -14.84 -13.63
N ILE A 134 2.50 -15.86 -13.87
CA ILE A 134 2.43 -17.03 -12.99
C ILE A 134 3.12 -18.23 -13.68
N LEU A 135 4.00 -18.88 -12.95
CA LEU A 135 4.72 -20.07 -13.39
C LEU A 135 4.44 -21.20 -12.39
N LYS A 136 3.74 -22.19 -12.85
CA LYS A 136 3.44 -23.39 -12.05
C LYS A 136 4.35 -24.55 -12.40
#